data_eb09d3de1a1de48abd901d19c6ee9033
#
_entry.id   eb09d3de1a1de48abd901d19c6ee9033
#
_cell.length_a   1.000
_cell.length_b   1.000
_cell.length_c   1.000
_cell.angle_alpha   90.00
_cell.angle_beta   90.00
_cell.angle_gamma   90.00
#
_symmetry.space_group_name_H-M   'P 1'
#
loop_
_entity.id
_entity.type
_entity.pdbx_description
1 polymer ?
#
loop_
_entity_poly.entity_id
_entity_poly.type
_entity_poly.pdbx_seq_one_letter_code
_entity_poly.pdbx_strand_id
1 'polypeptide(L)'
;MDALIKVNITRHTLPFNFPAGTSRGVLLNKKLWLITLTSEGKEGIGECSIIEGLSPEFTTDASYEKSLKEIVLKIQNSQMRIVDLFRNIDDLLPELVFMPSIRFGLETAFRSWLVNGSSILFDNAFTRGERNIPINGLIWMGTPEQMSQEIEQKIKQGFRVLKFKI
;
A
#
# COMPACT_ATOMS: atom_id res chain seq x y z
N MET A 1 29.25 -15.43 0.14
CA MET A 1 27.94 -16.11 0.14
C MET A 1 26.92 -15.07 -0.28
N ASP A 2 26.36 -15.25 -1.48
CA ASP A 2 25.30 -14.37 -1.94
C ASP A 2 24.11 -14.56 -1.01
N ALA A 3 23.69 -13.46 -0.39
CA ALA A 3 22.62 -13.50 0.59
C ALA A 3 21.30 -13.77 -0.13
N LEU A 4 20.79 -15.00 0.00
CA LEU A 4 19.50 -15.40 -0.54
C LEU A 4 18.41 -14.43 -0.06
N ILE A 5 17.56 -13.99 -0.97
CA ILE A 5 16.39 -13.18 -0.64
C ILE A 5 15.38 -14.07 0.06
N LYS A 6 15.02 -13.71 1.29
CA LYS A 6 13.89 -14.31 2.02
C LYS A 6 12.70 -13.39 1.90
N VAL A 7 11.53 -13.96 1.63
CA VAL A 7 10.28 -13.21 1.55
C VAL A 7 9.28 -13.85 2.49
N ASN A 8 8.71 -13.06 3.38
CA ASN A 8 7.60 -13.45 4.25
C ASN A 8 6.36 -12.68 3.90
N ILE A 9 5.19 -13.31 4.03
CA ILE A 9 3.87 -12.69 3.80
C ILE A 9 3.07 -12.81 5.09
N THR A 10 2.52 -11.70 5.56
CA THR A 10 1.61 -11.65 6.71
C THR A 10 0.31 -10.96 6.31
N ARG A 11 -0.82 -11.66 6.50
CA ARG A 11 -2.14 -11.09 6.23
C ARG A 11 -2.66 -10.31 7.44
N HIS A 12 -3.30 -9.17 7.16
CA HIS A 12 -4.02 -8.38 8.14
C HIS A 12 -5.41 -8.02 7.64
N THR A 13 -6.35 -7.90 8.59
CA THR A 13 -7.68 -7.36 8.35
C THR A 13 -7.88 -6.22 9.33
N LEU A 14 -8.00 -5.01 8.84
CA LEU A 14 -8.15 -3.81 9.66
C LEU A 14 -9.62 -3.38 9.64
N PRO A 15 -10.31 -3.35 10.78
CA PRO A 15 -11.65 -2.78 10.87
C PRO A 15 -11.57 -1.27 10.69
N PHE A 16 -12.54 -0.69 9.96
CA PHE A 16 -12.72 0.75 9.96
C PHE A 16 -13.30 1.23 11.29
N ASN A 17 -12.89 2.40 11.76
CA ASN A 17 -13.42 2.99 12.98
C ASN A 17 -14.93 3.30 12.90
N PHE A 18 -15.45 3.48 11.68
CA PHE A 18 -16.86 3.60 11.33
C PHE A 18 -17.11 3.02 9.94
N PRO A 19 -18.33 2.60 9.61
CA PRO A 19 -18.65 2.10 8.29
C PRO A 19 -18.32 3.12 7.20
N ALA A 20 -17.42 2.76 6.29
CA ALA A 20 -16.97 3.65 5.22
C ALA A 20 -17.91 3.54 4.02
N GLY A 21 -18.83 4.49 3.87
CA GLY A 21 -19.72 4.59 2.72
C GLY A 21 -18.95 4.91 1.43
N THR A 22 -19.27 4.20 0.37
CA THR A 22 -18.76 4.45 -0.99
C THR A 22 -19.90 4.36 -1.99
N SER A 23 -19.70 4.86 -3.22
CA SER A 23 -20.67 4.70 -4.31
C SER A 23 -20.97 3.25 -4.69
N ARG A 24 -20.21 2.28 -4.17
CA ARG A 24 -20.36 0.84 -4.45
C ARG A 24 -20.77 0.02 -3.23
N GLY A 25 -21.06 0.67 -2.11
CA GLY A 25 -21.48 0.02 -0.87
C GLY A 25 -20.67 0.49 0.34
N VAL A 26 -20.89 -0.20 1.45
CA VAL A 26 -20.28 0.13 2.74
C VAL A 26 -19.14 -0.84 3.03
N LEU A 27 -17.96 -0.30 3.30
CA LEU A 27 -16.78 -1.05 3.70
C LEU A 27 -16.68 -1.07 5.23
N LEU A 28 -16.58 -2.27 5.80
CA LEU A 28 -16.39 -2.45 7.25
C LEU A 28 -14.94 -2.77 7.61
N ASN A 29 -14.22 -3.41 6.70
CA ASN A 29 -12.84 -3.85 6.91
C ASN A 29 -12.01 -3.58 5.67
N LYS A 30 -10.71 -3.40 5.88
CA LYS A 30 -9.69 -3.38 4.83
C LYS A 30 -8.78 -4.59 4.98
N LYS A 31 -8.64 -5.36 3.90
CA LYS A 31 -7.68 -6.46 3.83
C LYS A 31 -6.37 -5.96 3.24
N LEU A 32 -5.25 -6.43 3.79
CA LEU A 32 -3.92 -6.17 3.28
C LEU A 32 -2.98 -7.34 3.57
N TRP A 33 -1.91 -7.43 2.79
CA TRP A 33 -0.81 -8.36 3.02
C TRP A 33 0.49 -7.58 3.09
N LEU A 34 1.24 -7.79 4.16
CA LEU A 34 2.58 -7.24 4.29
C LEU A 34 3.57 -8.22 3.67
N ILE A 35 4.45 -7.71 2.82
CA ILE A 35 5.61 -8.41 2.30
C ILE A 35 6.82 -7.92 3.06
N THR A 36 7.54 -8.84 3.70
CA THR A 36 8.84 -8.56 4.33
C THR A 36 9.94 -9.20 3.50
N LEU A 37 10.83 -8.38 2.95
CA LEU A 37 12.04 -8.79 2.24
C LEU A 37 13.22 -8.75 3.20
N THR A 38 13.93 -9.88 3.32
CA THR A 38 15.17 -9.94 4.11
C THR A 38 16.31 -10.40 3.21
N SER A 39 17.39 -9.63 3.14
CA SER A 39 18.60 -9.95 2.39
C SER A 39 19.77 -9.13 2.94
N GLU A 40 20.98 -9.66 2.87
CA GLU A 40 22.22 -8.95 3.27
C GLU A 40 22.17 -8.36 4.71
N GLY A 41 21.45 -9.02 5.62
CA GLY A 41 21.29 -8.55 7.00
C GLY A 41 20.35 -7.36 7.18
N LYS A 42 19.66 -6.93 6.13
CA LYS A 42 18.67 -5.84 6.13
C LYS A 42 17.27 -6.37 5.91
N GLU A 43 16.29 -5.60 6.37
CA GLU A 43 14.88 -5.89 6.19
C GLU A 43 14.16 -4.70 5.57
N GLY A 44 13.16 -5.00 4.74
CA GLY A 44 12.27 -4.00 4.16
C GLY A 44 10.85 -4.52 4.10
N ILE A 45 9.88 -3.65 4.37
CA ILE A 45 8.46 -3.98 4.44
C ILE A 45 7.68 -3.18 3.41
N GLY A 46 6.75 -3.86 2.72
CA GLY A 46 5.80 -3.24 1.81
C GLY A 46 4.40 -3.79 1.99
N GLU A 47 3.40 -3.00 1.65
CA GLU A 47 1.98 -3.34 1.80
C GLU A 47 1.34 -3.61 0.44
N CYS A 48 0.77 -4.81 0.28
CA CYS A 48 -0.15 -5.13 -0.80
C CYS A 48 -1.57 -4.81 -0.31
N SER A 49 -2.07 -3.65 -0.68
CA SER A 49 -3.35 -3.11 -0.22
C SER A 49 -4.43 -3.31 -1.26
N ILE A 50 -5.54 -3.95 -0.88
CA ILE A 50 -6.67 -4.15 -1.77
C ILE A 50 -7.95 -3.54 -1.19
N ILE A 51 -8.87 -3.19 -2.09
CA ILE A 51 -10.25 -2.88 -1.74
C ILE A 51 -11.13 -3.80 -2.57
N GLU A 52 -11.88 -4.66 -1.89
CA GLU A 52 -12.79 -5.61 -2.51
C GLU A 52 -13.80 -4.90 -3.41
N GLY A 53 -14.00 -5.40 -4.63
CA GLY A 53 -14.85 -4.78 -5.64
C GLY A 53 -14.23 -3.57 -6.36
N LEU A 54 -13.04 -3.09 -5.95
CA LEU A 54 -12.33 -1.97 -6.59
C LEU A 54 -10.96 -2.35 -7.14
N SER A 55 -10.23 -3.24 -6.45
CA SER A 55 -8.94 -3.73 -6.93
C SER A 55 -9.15 -4.78 -8.01
N PRO A 56 -8.73 -4.53 -9.27
CA PRO A 56 -9.07 -5.38 -10.42
C PRO A 56 -8.48 -6.79 -10.33
N GLU A 57 -7.33 -6.93 -9.69
CA GLU A 57 -6.63 -8.20 -9.51
C GLU A 57 -7.19 -9.08 -8.40
N PHE A 58 -8.10 -8.53 -7.58
CA PHE A 58 -8.65 -9.25 -6.45
C PHE A 58 -10.00 -9.87 -6.77
N THR A 59 -10.09 -11.20 -6.65
CA THR A 59 -11.35 -11.96 -6.75
C THR A 59 -11.71 -12.60 -5.42
N THR A 60 -10.80 -13.38 -4.84
CA THR A 60 -10.95 -14.02 -3.53
C THR A 60 -9.61 -13.99 -2.77
N ASP A 61 -9.67 -14.07 -1.45
CA ASP A 61 -8.48 -14.17 -0.60
C ASP A 61 -7.57 -15.33 -1.05
N ALA A 62 -8.16 -16.49 -1.32
CA ALA A 62 -7.41 -17.69 -1.72
C ALA A 62 -6.69 -17.51 -3.06
N SER A 63 -7.36 -16.89 -4.06
CA SER A 63 -6.75 -16.61 -5.36
C SER A 63 -5.62 -15.60 -5.25
N TYR A 64 -5.84 -14.53 -4.48
CA TYR A 64 -4.84 -13.50 -4.27
C TYR A 64 -3.60 -14.03 -3.53
N GLU A 65 -3.79 -14.80 -2.46
CA GLU A 65 -2.70 -15.44 -1.72
C GLU A 65 -1.94 -16.47 -2.55
N LYS A 66 -2.62 -17.17 -3.46
CA LYS A 66 -1.96 -18.07 -4.41
C LYS A 66 -1.02 -17.29 -5.31
N SER A 67 -1.48 -16.20 -5.93
CA SER A 67 -0.65 -15.34 -6.78
C SER A 67 0.55 -14.76 -6.01
N LEU A 68 0.33 -14.28 -4.78
CA LEU A 68 1.42 -13.82 -3.92
C LEU A 68 2.47 -14.91 -3.66
N LYS A 69 2.04 -16.13 -3.32
CA LYS A 69 2.94 -17.25 -3.07
C LYS A 69 3.75 -17.64 -4.33
N GLU A 70 3.11 -17.66 -5.49
CA GLU A 70 3.78 -17.95 -6.76
C GLU A 70 4.86 -16.92 -7.09
N ILE A 71 4.58 -15.63 -6.90
CA ILE A 71 5.54 -14.53 -7.07
C ILE A 71 6.69 -14.67 -6.08
N VAL A 72 6.40 -14.92 -4.80
CA VAL A 72 7.42 -15.12 -3.77
C VAL A 72 8.34 -16.28 -4.10
N LEU A 73 7.79 -17.41 -4.54
CA LEU A 73 8.59 -18.57 -4.97
C LEU A 73 9.51 -18.24 -6.14
N LYS A 74 9.04 -17.49 -7.14
CA LYS A 74 9.89 -17.04 -8.26
C LYS A 74 11.05 -16.15 -7.77
N ILE A 75 10.76 -15.20 -6.85
CA ILE A 75 11.80 -14.35 -6.26
C ILE A 75 12.85 -15.18 -5.52
N GLN A 76 12.42 -16.08 -4.65
CA GLN A 76 13.33 -16.93 -3.85
C GLN A 76 14.16 -17.88 -4.71
N ASN A 77 13.57 -18.42 -5.78
CA ASN A 77 14.23 -19.35 -6.71
C ASN A 77 15.12 -18.64 -7.74
N SER A 78 15.01 -17.33 -7.90
CA SER A 78 15.82 -16.58 -8.88
C SER A 78 17.31 -16.59 -8.56
N GLN A 79 17.69 -16.82 -7.29
CA GLN A 79 19.05 -16.73 -6.78
C GLN A 79 19.77 -15.41 -7.10
N MET A 80 19.00 -14.38 -7.49
CA MET A 80 19.53 -13.06 -7.82
C MET A 80 19.83 -12.29 -6.53
N ARG A 81 20.76 -11.34 -6.63
CA ARG A 81 20.88 -10.30 -5.60
C ARG A 81 19.65 -9.40 -5.65
N ILE A 82 19.23 -8.90 -4.49
CA ILE A 82 18.01 -8.09 -4.37
C ILE A 82 18.00 -6.87 -5.32
N VAL A 83 19.15 -6.20 -5.50
CA VAL A 83 19.27 -5.05 -6.40
C VAL A 83 19.10 -5.46 -7.86
N ASP A 84 19.68 -6.59 -8.26
CA ASP A 84 19.59 -7.08 -9.66
C ASP A 84 18.20 -7.61 -9.96
N LEU A 85 17.53 -8.22 -8.99
CA LEU A 85 16.13 -8.61 -9.08
C LEU A 85 15.23 -7.40 -9.39
N PHE A 86 15.35 -6.33 -8.62
CA PHE A 86 14.50 -5.15 -8.81
C PHE A 86 14.84 -4.33 -10.07
N ARG A 87 16.05 -4.42 -10.59
CA ARG A 87 16.38 -3.85 -11.91
C ARG A 87 15.71 -4.59 -13.05
N ASN A 88 15.50 -5.89 -12.90
CA ASN A 88 14.94 -6.77 -13.92
C ASN A 88 13.56 -7.32 -13.52
N ILE A 89 12.83 -6.62 -12.65
CA ILE A 89 11.58 -7.12 -12.07
C ILE A 89 10.50 -7.37 -13.14
N ASP A 90 10.45 -6.54 -14.17
CA ASP A 90 9.47 -6.66 -15.26
C ASP A 90 9.75 -7.88 -16.16
N ASP A 91 11.01 -8.23 -16.36
CA ASP A 91 11.41 -9.40 -17.13
C ASP A 91 11.22 -10.70 -16.33
N LEU A 92 11.51 -10.65 -15.02
CA LEU A 92 11.39 -11.82 -14.13
C LEU A 92 9.94 -12.14 -13.76
N LEU A 93 9.14 -11.10 -13.57
CA LEU A 93 7.75 -11.16 -13.08
C LEU A 93 6.80 -10.36 -13.97
N PRO A 94 6.67 -10.71 -15.27
CA PRO A 94 5.86 -9.94 -16.22
C PRO A 94 4.37 -9.90 -15.82
N GLU A 95 3.89 -10.86 -15.04
CA GLU A 95 2.53 -10.89 -14.50
C GLU A 95 2.21 -9.72 -13.56
N LEU A 96 3.21 -9.05 -12.99
CA LEU A 96 3.00 -7.89 -12.10
C LEU A 96 2.29 -6.72 -12.78
N VAL A 97 2.29 -6.65 -14.10
CA VAL A 97 1.52 -5.65 -14.86
C VAL A 97 0.00 -5.78 -14.58
N PHE A 98 -0.47 -6.99 -14.28
CA PHE A 98 -1.86 -7.27 -13.94
C PHE A 98 -2.15 -7.31 -12.42
N MET A 99 -1.12 -7.06 -11.59
CA MET A 99 -1.18 -7.18 -10.12
C MET A 99 -0.60 -5.93 -9.44
N PRO A 100 -1.22 -4.75 -9.65
CA PRO A 100 -0.65 -3.46 -9.22
C PRO A 100 -0.44 -3.36 -7.71
N SER A 101 -1.29 -3.97 -6.88
CA SER A 101 -1.10 -3.93 -5.42
C SER A 101 0.10 -4.79 -4.97
N ILE A 102 0.32 -5.94 -5.61
CA ILE A 102 1.49 -6.79 -5.33
C ILE A 102 2.76 -6.10 -5.80
N ARG A 103 2.74 -5.51 -7.00
CA ARG A 103 3.85 -4.72 -7.53
C ARG A 103 4.22 -3.59 -6.57
N PHE A 104 3.24 -2.80 -6.15
CA PHE A 104 3.46 -1.70 -5.22
C PHE A 104 4.05 -2.19 -3.88
N GLY A 105 3.52 -3.30 -3.34
CA GLY A 105 4.06 -3.92 -2.12
C GLY A 105 5.52 -4.33 -2.26
N LEU A 106 5.89 -4.98 -3.36
CA LEU A 106 7.27 -5.39 -3.62
C LEU A 106 8.21 -4.17 -3.79
N GLU A 107 7.82 -3.18 -4.60
CA GLU A 107 8.60 -1.97 -4.82
C GLU A 107 8.80 -1.18 -3.51
N THR A 108 7.76 -1.10 -2.68
CA THR A 108 7.83 -0.44 -1.37
C THR A 108 8.72 -1.22 -0.40
N ALA A 109 8.61 -2.56 -0.36
CA ALA A 109 9.48 -3.41 0.46
C ALA A 109 10.96 -3.25 0.05
N PHE A 110 11.25 -3.19 -1.25
CA PHE A 110 12.60 -2.95 -1.73
C PHE A 110 13.11 -1.56 -1.34
N ARG A 111 12.29 -0.50 -1.48
CA ARG A 111 12.66 0.84 -1.03
C ARG A 111 12.94 0.88 0.47
N SER A 112 12.09 0.22 1.26
CA SER A 112 12.28 0.06 2.70
C SER A 112 13.60 -0.67 3.03
N TRP A 113 13.92 -1.75 2.29
CA TRP A 113 15.19 -2.46 2.42
C TRP A 113 16.40 -1.57 2.09
N LEU A 114 16.34 -0.73 1.04
CA LEU A 114 17.43 0.21 0.68
C LEU A 114 17.79 1.16 1.82
N VAL A 115 16.78 1.59 2.58
CA VAL A 115 16.96 2.50 3.74
C VAL A 115 17.00 1.77 5.08
N ASN A 116 17.23 0.44 5.04
CA ASN A 116 17.36 -0.43 6.20
C ASN A 116 16.18 -0.33 7.18
N GLY A 117 14.95 -0.40 6.65
CA GLY A 117 13.71 -0.38 7.43
C GLY A 117 13.31 1.01 7.98
N SER A 118 14.00 2.07 7.59
CA SER A 118 13.58 3.43 7.94
C SER A 118 12.17 3.74 7.43
N SER A 119 11.38 4.47 8.21
CA SER A 119 10.08 4.99 7.78
C SER A 119 10.17 6.08 6.70
N ILE A 120 11.34 6.68 6.52
CA ILE A 120 11.60 7.67 5.48
C ILE A 120 12.16 6.95 4.26
N LEU A 121 11.28 6.64 3.30
CA LEU A 121 11.67 5.98 2.04
C LEU A 121 12.31 6.93 1.03
N PHE A 122 11.95 8.21 1.09
CA PHE A 122 12.49 9.27 0.24
C PHE A 122 12.84 10.48 1.09
N ASP A 123 14.11 10.81 1.16
CA ASP A 123 14.59 11.99 1.89
C ASP A 123 14.35 13.24 1.05
N ASN A 124 13.47 14.13 1.55
CA ASN A 124 13.16 15.42 0.93
C ASN A 124 12.61 16.40 1.99
N ALA A 125 12.43 17.66 1.60
CA ALA A 125 11.99 18.72 2.51
C ALA A 125 10.63 18.43 3.19
N PHE A 126 9.72 17.70 2.53
CA PHE A 126 8.43 17.30 3.13
C PHE A 126 8.62 16.23 4.19
N THR A 127 9.37 15.16 3.88
CA THR A 127 9.60 14.05 4.83
C THR A 127 10.46 14.47 6.03
N ARG A 128 11.27 15.52 5.89
CA ARG A 128 11.99 16.14 7.01
C ARG A 128 11.15 17.17 7.80
N GLY A 129 9.89 17.43 7.40
CA GLY A 129 9.02 18.41 8.05
C GLY A 129 9.38 19.88 7.77
N GLU A 130 10.25 20.15 6.80
CA GLU A 130 10.70 21.49 6.42
C GLU A 130 9.72 22.20 5.48
N ARG A 131 8.84 21.42 4.83
CA ARG A 131 7.87 21.93 3.86
C ARG A 131 6.54 21.22 4.01
N ASN A 132 5.45 22.00 4.04
CA ASN A 132 4.09 21.47 4.02
C ASN A 132 3.59 21.27 2.58
N ILE A 133 2.70 20.28 2.40
CA ILE A 133 1.93 20.07 1.17
C ILE A 133 0.49 20.53 1.43
N PRO A 134 -0.06 21.51 0.68
CA PRO A 134 -1.45 21.91 0.81
C PRO A 134 -2.38 20.75 0.47
N ILE A 135 -3.38 20.50 1.30
CA ILE A 135 -4.41 19.48 1.09
C ILE A 135 -5.81 20.07 1.21
N ASN A 136 -6.81 19.40 0.65
CA ASN A 136 -8.21 19.73 0.84
C ASN A 136 -8.75 19.14 2.15
N GLY A 137 -9.78 19.77 2.73
CA GLY A 137 -10.65 19.18 3.72
C GLY A 137 -11.59 18.17 3.04
N LEU A 138 -11.67 16.94 3.55
CA LEU A 138 -12.60 15.93 3.04
C LEU A 138 -13.93 16.05 3.79
N ILE A 139 -15.02 16.12 3.03
CA ILE A 139 -16.40 15.96 3.51
C ILE A 139 -16.87 14.58 3.04
N TRP A 140 -17.11 13.69 3.99
CA TRP A 140 -17.52 12.33 3.69
C TRP A 140 -19.01 12.25 3.39
N MET A 141 -19.44 11.18 2.69
CA MET A 141 -20.85 10.89 2.48
C MET A 141 -21.58 10.72 3.82
N GLY A 142 -22.69 11.41 4.02
CA GLY A 142 -23.52 11.36 5.20
C GLY A 142 -24.86 12.01 4.96
N THR A 143 -25.63 12.24 6.05
CA THR A 143 -26.84 13.04 5.95
C THR A 143 -26.48 14.52 5.66
N PRO A 144 -27.39 15.31 5.12
CA PRO A 144 -27.16 16.74 4.89
C PRO A 144 -26.68 17.48 6.14
N GLU A 145 -27.22 17.12 7.32
CA GLU A 145 -26.88 17.71 8.61
C GLU A 145 -25.44 17.36 9.01
N GLN A 146 -25.05 16.09 8.86
CA GLN A 146 -23.67 15.63 9.15
C GLN A 146 -22.67 16.31 8.23
N MET A 147 -22.96 16.36 6.94
CA MET A 147 -22.09 17.03 5.96
C MET A 147 -21.95 18.52 6.24
N SER A 148 -23.04 19.20 6.62
CA SER A 148 -23.01 20.62 7.03
C SER A 148 -22.10 20.85 8.23
N GLN A 149 -22.19 20.01 9.25
CA GLN A 149 -21.32 20.09 10.43
C GLN A 149 -19.85 19.86 10.06
N GLU A 150 -19.56 18.88 9.21
CA GLU A 150 -18.18 18.64 8.71
C GLU A 150 -17.64 19.84 7.94
N ILE A 151 -18.46 20.49 7.07
CA ILE A 151 -18.08 21.69 6.33
C ILE A 151 -17.65 22.79 7.30
N GLU A 152 -18.51 23.12 8.27
CA GLU A 152 -18.21 24.15 9.26
C GLU A 152 -16.92 23.85 10.02
N GLN A 153 -16.74 22.58 10.44
CA GLN A 153 -15.53 22.14 11.15
C GLN A 153 -14.29 22.31 10.27
N LYS A 154 -14.33 21.91 9.00
CA LYS A 154 -13.19 22.04 8.07
C LYS A 154 -12.84 23.49 7.80
N ILE A 155 -13.85 24.37 7.65
CA ILE A 155 -13.63 25.81 7.49
C ILE A 155 -12.96 26.40 8.74
N LYS A 156 -13.44 26.06 9.94
CA LYS A 156 -12.83 26.48 11.23
C LYS A 156 -11.39 25.98 11.38
N GLN A 157 -11.06 24.80 10.82
CA GLN A 157 -9.69 24.26 10.76
C GLN A 157 -8.79 24.95 9.74
N GLY A 158 -9.31 25.89 8.94
CA GLY A 158 -8.54 26.66 7.97
C GLY A 158 -8.38 26.03 6.58
N PHE A 159 -9.12 24.97 6.28
CA PHE A 159 -9.13 24.42 4.91
C PHE A 159 -9.77 25.43 3.95
N ARG A 160 -9.08 25.70 2.82
CA ARG A 160 -9.54 26.61 1.76
C ARG A 160 -10.20 25.89 0.58
N VAL A 161 -10.00 24.60 0.48
CA VAL A 161 -10.57 23.72 -0.54
C VAL A 161 -11.25 22.56 0.16
N LEU A 162 -12.49 22.28 -0.19
CA LEU A 162 -13.26 21.16 0.33
C LEU A 162 -13.56 20.17 -0.81
N LYS A 163 -13.32 18.89 -0.56
CA LYS A 163 -13.63 17.78 -1.45
C LYS A 163 -14.82 17.02 -0.90
N PHE A 164 -15.90 16.99 -1.66
CA PHE A 164 -17.11 16.25 -1.31
C PHE A 164 -17.06 14.83 -1.90
N LYS A 165 -17.40 13.83 -1.08
CA LYS A 165 -17.79 12.50 -1.51
C LYS A 165 -19.29 12.44 -1.64
N ILE A 166 -19.83 12.20 -2.85
CA ILE A 166 -21.25 12.10 -3.19
C ILE A 166 -21.51 10.80 -3.93
#